data_7f1b2834edc5bb641f689908f99662d7
#
_entry.id   7f1b2834edc5bb641f689908f99662d7
#
_cell.length_a   1.000
_cell.length_b   1.000
_cell.length_c   1.000
_cell.angle_alpha   90.00
_cell.angle_beta   90.00
_cell.angle_gamma   90.00
#
_symmetry.space_group_name_H-M   'P 1'
#
loop_
_entity.id
_entity.type
_entity.pdbx_description
1 polymer ?
#
loop_
_entity_poly.entity_id
_entity_poly.type
_entity_poly.pdbx_seq_one_letter_code
_entity_poly.pdbx_strand_id
1 'polypeptide(L)'
;MRKFKRAMALTLVTAMAAASFVGCSKNSSSGSAAANNATKEVVTDASGKEVPLRDQIAAKKYDSEGKVLNIYVWNDEFINRVADHFPGYEKVDATNGKIGDVSVKFTKVDNQDNKYQTNLDQTLQDNGDNQENADADKKIDIFLVEADYALKYVNSKYTTKLADLGITDADLPNQYQYTKDAVTDSEGNLKGISWQGCPGLLIYRRDIAKEVLGTDDPAEVQKSVADWDKFADTAKMMAAKNYKMTSSVNDTYRVFSNNVTSKWVDENNVINVDDNIKKWVDMSKAMVDAKQTDTHALWSDDWAKGFYETGNVFCYFGPAWLIDFSMHCDEKGSVGYDGGWAVTEGPQGFFWGGTWICAAAGTDNQELVKDLMLCLTTDEETMTQIVEKDHDFVNNSK
;
A
#
# COMPACT_ATOMS: atom_id res chain seq x y z
N MET A 1 15.90 43.54 -0.08
CA MET A 1 17.28 43.98 0.26
C MET A 1 17.78 43.09 1.38
N ARG A 2 19.01 42.63 1.26
CA ARG A 2 19.82 41.74 2.09
C ARG A 2 19.35 40.28 2.25
N LYS A 3 19.88 39.46 1.35
CA LYS A 3 19.98 37.98 1.42
C LYS A 3 20.93 37.60 2.56
N PHE A 4 20.47 36.79 3.53
CA PHE A 4 21.36 36.09 4.44
C PHE A 4 21.49 34.64 3.95
N LYS A 5 22.60 34.31 3.33
CA LYS A 5 23.06 32.93 3.11
C LYS A 5 23.60 32.42 4.45
N ARG A 6 22.98 31.41 5.04
CA ARG A 6 23.62 30.58 6.07
C ARG A 6 24.18 29.34 5.39
N ALA A 7 25.49 29.33 5.18
CA ALA A 7 26.24 28.11 4.90
C ALA A 7 26.45 27.41 6.25
N MET A 8 25.83 26.25 6.45
CA MET A 8 26.18 25.34 7.53
C MET A 8 27.13 24.31 6.96
N ALA A 9 28.38 24.37 7.38
CA ALA A 9 29.38 23.34 7.08
C ALA A 9 29.12 22.16 8.05
N LEU A 10 28.61 21.04 7.55
CA LEU A 10 28.53 19.79 8.29
C LEU A 10 29.91 19.10 8.22
N THR A 11 30.57 19.01 9.36
CA THR A 11 31.78 18.19 9.48
C THR A 11 31.37 16.82 9.98
N LEU A 12 31.35 15.82 9.08
CA LEU A 12 31.12 14.42 9.45
C LEU A 12 32.38 13.88 10.12
N VAL A 13 32.28 13.43 11.36
CA VAL A 13 33.33 12.65 12.04
C VAL A 13 32.93 11.18 11.98
N THR A 14 33.61 10.42 11.13
CA THR A 14 33.49 8.96 11.06
C THR A 14 34.32 8.34 12.20
N ALA A 15 33.65 7.78 13.21
CA ALA A 15 34.28 6.95 14.23
C ALA A 15 34.15 5.48 13.82
N MET A 16 35.23 4.88 13.32
CA MET A 16 35.36 3.43 13.18
C MET A 16 35.61 2.80 14.56
N ALA A 17 34.68 2.02 15.05
CA ALA A 17 34.89 1.15 16.19
C ALA A 17 35.24 -0.26 15.69
N ALA A 18 36.45 -0.71 15.96
CA ALA A 18 36.93 -2.07 15.68
C ALA A 18 36.29 -3.07 16.67
N ALA A 19 35.53 -4.04 16.17
CA ALA A 19 35.03 -5.15 16.97
C ALA A 19 36.07 -6.28 17.04
N SER A 20 36.51 -6.60 18.25
CA SER A 20 37.40 -7.73 18.56
C SER A 20 36.57 -9.01 18.70
N PHE A 21 36.91 -10.02 17.90
CA PHE A 21 36.41 -11.39 18.05
C PHE A 21 37.07 -12.11 19.20
N VAL A 22 36.31 -12.72 20.10
CA VAL A 22 36.78 -13.81 20.96
C VAL A 22 35.86 -15.00 20.78
N GLY A 23 36.47 -16.14 20.48
CA GLY A 23 35.81 -17.32 20.00
C GLY A 23 35.31 -18.32 21.04
N CYS A 24 34.52 -19.23 20.52
CA CYS A 24 34.26 -20.63 20.83
C CYS A 24 34.01 -21.10 22.25
N SER A 25 32.81 -21.65 22.49
CA SER A 25 32.68 -22.99 23.08
C SER A 25 31.36 -23.66 22.66
N LYS A 26 31.47 -24.93 22.23
CA LYS A 26 30.36 -25.82 21.89
C LYS A 26 29.59 -26.20 23.15
N ASN A 27 28.24 -26.22 23.12
CA ASN A 27 27.47 -27.39 23.52
C ASN A 27 26.04 -27.34 22.98
N SER A 28 25.58 -28.49 22.58
CA SER A 28 24.31 -28.85 21.97
C SER A 28 23.11 -28.76 22.92
N SER A 29 21.96 -28.20 22.47
CA SER A 29 20.64 -28.91 22.45
C SER A 29 19.49 -27.94 22.23
N SER A 30 18.51 -28.38 21.41
CA SER A 30 17.10 -28.01 21.30
C SER A 30 16.72 -26.60 20.86
N GLY A 31 15.98 -26.59 19.75
CA GLY A 31 15.48 -25.40 19.05
C GLY A 31 14.52 -24.49 19.84
N SER A 32 14.78 -23.24 19.69
CA SER A 32 13.78 -22.20 19.70
C SER A 32 14.29 -21.16 18.71
N ALA A 33 13.43 -20.67 17.83
CA ALA A 33 13.74 -19.63 16.88
C ALA A 33 14.28 -18.40 17.64
N ALA A 34 15.56 -18.08 17.44
CA ALA A 34 16.15 -16.86 17.95
C ALA A 34 15.57 -15.69 17.16
N ALA A 35 14.74 -14.89 17.81
CA ALA A 35 14.43 -13.56 17.34
C ALA A 35 15.75 -12.79 17.24
N ASN A 36 16.16 -12.45 16.02
CA ASN A 36 17.27 -11.54 15.79
C ASN A 36 16.85 -10.14 16.29
N ASN A 37 17.21 -9.82 17.52
CA ASN A 37 17.17 -8.45 18.03
C ASN A 37 18.28 -7.63 17.36
N ALA A 38 18.14 -7.31 16.08
CA ALA A 38 18.91 -6.25 15.44
C ALA A 38 18.40 -4.93 16.01
N THR A 39 19.20 -4.25 16.80
CA THR A 39 18.90 -2.86 17.23
C THR A 39 19.18 -1.94 16.07
N LYS A 40 18.21 -1.08 15.73
CA LYS A 40 18.38 -0.02 14.73
C LYS A 40 19.63 0.82 15.08
N GLU A 41 20.51 1.02 14.12
CA GLU A 41 21.67 1.89 14.30
C GLU A 41 21.19 3.34 14.30
N VAL A 42 21.37 4.03 15.42
CA VAL A 42 20.96 5.44 15.58
C VAL A 42 22.12 6.33 15.20
N VAL A 43 21.99 7.08 14.12
CA VAL A 43 22.95 8.11 13.69
C VAL A 43 22.67 9.38 14.47
N THR A 44 23.71 9.92 15.15
CA THR A 44 23.60 11.17 15.93
C THR A 44 24.50 12.27 15.36
N ASP A 45 24.05 13.52 15.46
CA ASP A 45 24.86 14.69 15.13
C ASP A 45 25.94 14.98 16.21
N ALA A 46 26.75 16.02 16.02
CA ALA A 46 27.80 16.43 16.94
C ALA A 46 27.29 16.86 18.34
N SER A 47 25.98 17.09 18.51
CA SER A 47 25.34 17.38 19.78
C SER A 47 24.77 16.14 20.47
N GLY A 48 24.84 14.97 19.84
CA GLY A 48 24.26 13.71 20.32
C GLY A 48 22.76 13.58 20.01
N LYS A 49 22.19 14.44 19.18
CA LYS A 49 20.80 14.34 18.74
C LYS A 49 20.69 13.39 17.54
N GLU A 50 19.67 12.56 17.52
CA GLU A 50 19.37 11.67 16.39
C GLU A 50 19.16 12.50 15.11
N VAL A 51 19.85 12.08 14.03
CA VAL A 51 19.68 12.68 12.70
C VAL A 51 18.52 11.98 12.02
N PRO A 52 17.47 12.71 11.57
CA PRO A 52 16.35 12.12 10.84
C PRO A 52 16.82 11.32 9.62
N LEU A 53 16.12 10.23 9.29
CA LEU A 53 16.48 9.37 8.17
C LEU A 53 16.56 10.16 6.85
N ARG A 54 15.61 11.05 6.63
CA ARG A 54 15.56 11.94 5.46
C ARG A 54 16.84 12.79 5.31
N ASP A 55 17.35 13.35 6.43
CA ASP A 55 18.57 14.16 6.42
C ASP A 55 19.82 13.30 6.16
N GLN A 56 19.84 12.07 6.70
CA GLN A 56 20.91 11.11 6.42
C GLN A 56 20.96 10.78 4.92
N ILE A 57 19.81 10.50 4.31
CA ILE A 57 19.67 10.20 2.88
C ILE A 57 20.09 11.42 2.04
N ALA A 58 19.64 12.62 2.40
CA ALA A 58 20.00 13.86 1.69
C ALA A 58 21.52 14.16 1.68
N ALA A 59 22.26 13.63 2.66
CA ALA A 59 23.71 13.79 2.74
C ALA A 59 24.51 12.70 1.99
N LYS A 60 23.84 11.64 1.54
CA LYS A 60 24.49 10.50 0.85
C LYS A 60 24.89 10.83 -0.58
N LYS A 61 25.91 10.09 -1.04
CA LYS A 61 26.29 10.00 -2.45
C LYS A 61 26.28 8.53 -2.84
N TYR A 62 25.73 8.25 -3.98
CA TYR A 62 25.58 6.88 -4.50
C TYR A 62 26.67 6.56 -5.53
N ASP A 63 27.93 6.82 -5.19
CA ASP A 63 29.07 6.66 -6.10
C ASP A 63 29.39 5.19 -6.40
N SER A 64 29.02 4.28 -5.49
CA SER A 64 29.21 2.83 -5.64
C SER A 64 28.04 2.11 -6.34
N GLU A 65 26.97 2.83 -6.61
CA GLU A 65 25.75 2.30 -7.22
C GLU A 65 25.85 2.22 -8.74
N GLY A 66 24.85 1.56 -9.36
CA GLY A 66 24.60 1.63 -10.80
C GLY A 66 24.34 3.08 -11.26
N LYS A 67 24.43 3.34 -12.55
CA LYS A 67 24.23 4.70 -13.09
C LYS A 67 22.78 4.96 -13.52
N VAL A 68 21.94 3.94 -13.51
CA VAL A 68 20.53 4.02 -13.86
C VAL A 68 19.72 3.23 -12.86
N LEU A 69 18.73 3.87 -12.24
CA LEU A 69 17.71 3.25 -11.41
C LEU A 69 16.43 3.09 -12.24
N ASN A 70 16.05 1.87 -12.57
CA ASN A 70 14.86 1.57 -13.36
C ASN A 70 13.72 1.12 -12.46
N ILE A 71 12.60 1.83 -12.51
CA ILE A 71 11.43 1.62 -11.67
C ILE A 71 10.21 1.28 -12.54
N TYR A 72 9.57 0.15 -12.29
CA TYR A 72 8.39 -0.29 -13.02
C TYR A 72 7.11 0.09 -12.28
N VAL A 73 6.21 0.86 -12.92
CA VAL A 73 5.01 1.43 -12.30
C VAL A 73 3.79 1.30 -13.23
N TRP A 74 2.56 1.34 -12.68
CA TRP A 74 1.34 1.29 -13.51
C TRP A 74 0.64 2.64 -13.68
N ASN A 75 0.97 3.64 -12.86
CA ASN A 75 0.40 4.99 -12.93
C ASN A 75 1.42 6.03 -12.45
N ASP A 76 0.98 7.27 -12.29
CA ASP A 76 1.84 8.38 -11.87
C ASP A 76 2.01 8.49 -10.35
N GLU A 77 1.25 7.72 -9.55
CA GLU A 77 1.25 7.84 -8.09
C GLU A 77 2.65 7.69 -7.49
N PHE A 78 3.34 6.58 -7.77
CA PHE A 78 4.67 6.36 -7.22
C PHE A 78 5.72 7.32 -7.81
N ILE A 79 5.57 7.73 -9.08
CA ILE A 79 6.42 8.75 -9.69
C ILE A 79 6.33 10.05 -8.89
N ASN A 80 5.10 10.45 -8.53
CA ASN A 80 4.87 11.65 -7.73
C ASN A 80 5.37 11.49 -6.30
N ARG A 81 5.18 10.30 -5.66
CA ARG A 81 5.74 10.03 -4.32
C ARG A 81 7.25 10.21 -4.29
N VAL A 82 7.98 9.69 -5.29
CA VAL A 82 9.43 9.86 -5.39
C VAL A 82 9.78 11.32 -5.67
N ALA A 83 9.07 11.96 -6.60
CA ALA A 83 9.39 13.33 -7.03
C ALA A 83 9.14 14.37 -5.93
N ASP A 84 8.09 14.20 -5.14
CA ASP A 84 7.67 15.17 -4.14
C ASP A 84 8.30 14.94 -2.76
N HIS A 85 8.71 13.69 -2.47
CA HIS A 85 9.08 13.30 -1.12
C HIS A 85 10.50 12.74 -0.97
N PHE A 86 11.13 12.20 -2.02
CA PHE A 86 12.48 11.67 -1.88
C PHE A 86 13.53 12.79 -1.95
N PRO A 87 14.38 12.97 -0.93
CA PRO A 87 15.35 14.06 -0.89
C PRO A 87 16.41 13.91 -1.99
N GLY A 88 16.70 15.01 -2.69
CA GLY A 88 17.69 15.04 -3.76
C GLY A 88 17.21 14.49 -5.10
N TYR A 89 15.93 14.15 -5.24
CA TYR A 89 15.37 13.84 -6.56
C TYR A 89 15.20 15.12 -7.39
N GLU A 90 15.70 15.09 -8.61
CA GLU A 90 15.58 16.15 -9.61
C GLU A 90 14.78 15.64 -10.80
N LYS A 91 13.57 16.19 -11.02
CA LYS A 91 12.71 15.82 -12.14
C LYS A 91 13.29 16.36 -13.46
N VAL A 92 13.42 15.48 -14.46
CA VAL A 92 13.83 15.84 -15.83
C VAL A 92 12.60 15.96 -16.75
N ASP A 93 11.72 14.96 -16.71
CA ASP A 93 10.44 14.98 -17.43
C ASP A 93 9.38 14.14 -16.67
N ALA A 94 8.33 13.69 -17.34
CA ALA A 94 7.21 12.96 -16.71
C ALA A 94 7.64 11.58 -16.15
N THR A 95 8.65 10.94 -16.74
CA THR A 95 9.08 9.58 -16.41
C THR A 95 10.58 9.46 -16.16
N ASN A 96 11.30 10.57 -16.15
CA ASN A 96 12.75 10.57 -15.92
C ASN A 96 13.14 11.63 -14.89
N GLY A 97 14.16 11.29 -14.11
CA GLY A 97 14.77 12.17 -13.12
C GLY A 97 16.20 11.79 -12.82
N LYS A 98 16.74 12.34 -11.74
CA LYS A 98 18.08 12.06 -11.21
C LYS A 98 18.07 12.07 -9.68
N ILE A 99 18.96 11.29 -9.11
CA ILE A 99 19.34 11.35 -7.70
C ILE A 99 20.86 11.38 -7.66
N GLY A 100 21.45 12.56 -7.44
CA GLY A 100 22.88 12.77 -7.64
C GLY A 100 23.33 12.43 -9.07
N ASP A 101 24.28 11.50 -9.20
CA ASP A 101 24.78 11.04 -10.51
C ASP A 101 24.00 9.84 -11.09
N VAL A 102 23.00 9.32 -10.37
CA VAL A 102 22.16 8.21 -10.84
C VAL A 102 20.97 8.73 -11.62
N SER A 103 20.79 8.28 -12.86
CA SER A 103 19.59 8.56 -13.66
C SER A 103 18.44 7.70 -13.17
N VAL A 104 17.25 8.27 -12.96
CA VAL A 104 16.05 7.55 -12.57
C VAL A 104 15.12 7.45 -13.77
N LYS A 105 14.71 6.24 -14.12
CA LYS A 105 13.78 5.96 -15.23
C LYS A 105 12.56 5.20 -14.72
N PHE A 106 11.38 5.76 -14.95
CA PHE A 106 10.12 5.08 -14.69
C PHE A 106 9.57 4.47 -15.97
N THR A 107 9.38 3.15 -15.98
CA THR A 107 8.63 2.45 -17.02
C THR A 107 7.19 2.38 -16.59
N LYS A 108 6.34 3.25 -17.19
CA LYS A 108 4.91 3.30 -16.88
C LYS A 108 4.11 2.48 -17.87
N VAL A 109 3.43 1.44 -17.37
CA VAL A 109 2.52 0.57 -18.13
C VAL A 109 1.19 0.53 -17.39
N ASP A 110 0.10 0.95 -18.01
CA ASP A 110 -1.22 0.93 -17.39
C ASP A 110 -1.65 -0.49 -16.98
N ASN A 111 -2.47 -0.59 -15.94
CA ASN A 111 -2.91 -1.88 -15.39
C ASN A 111 -4.18 -2.44 -16.07
N GLN A 112 -4.73 -1.75 -17.08
CA GLN A 112 -5.91 -2.20 -17.80
C GLN A 112 -5.62 -3.53 -18.51
N ASP A 113 -6.55 -4.48 -18.42
CA ASP A 113 -6.44 -5.82 -19.03
C ASP A 113 -5.17 -6.59 -18.61
N ASN A 114 -4.69 -6.36 -17.38
CA ASN A 114 -3.46 -6.93 -16.82
C ASN A 114 -2.18 -6.60 -17.63
N LYS A 115 -2.16 -5.51 -18.38
CA LYS A 115 -0.99 -5.12 -19.20
C LYS A 115 0.25 -4.92 -18.36
N TYR A 116 0.13 -4.21 -17.22
CA TYR A 116 1.24 -4.01 -16.30
C TYR A 116 1.90 -5.33 -15.92
N GLN A 117 1.10 -6.29 -15.41
CA GLN A 117 1.59 -7.60 -14.97
C GLN A 117 2.20 -8.39 -16.13
N THR A 118 1.57 -8.39 -17.30
CA THR A 118 2.07 -9.11 -18.48
C THR A 118 3.41 -8.56 -18.94
N ASN A 119 3.57 -7.23 -18.97
CA ASN A 119 4.84 -6.60 -19.35
C ASN A 119 5.91 -6.80 -18.28
N LEU A 120 5.56 -6.69 -17.00
CA LEU A 120 6.49 -6.95 -15.89
C LEU A 120 6.98 -8.39 -15.91
N ASP A 121 6.09 -9.37 -16.12
CA ASP A 121 6.46 -10.78 -16.26
C ASP A 121 7.46 -11.00 -17.38
N GLN A 122 7.19 -10.45 -18.56
CA GLN A 122 8.07 -10.58 -19.71
C GLN A 122 9.43 -9.96 -19.44
N THR A 123 9.45 -8.73 -18.87
CA THR A 123 10.70 -8.02 -18.58
C THR A 123 11.53 -8.75 -17.52
N LEU A 124 10.89 -9.24 -16.46
CA LEU A 124 11.57 -10.03 -15.43
C LEU A 124 12.11 -11.36 -15.98
N GLN A 125 11.40 -12.00 -16.92
CA GLN A 125 11.86 -13.22 -17.59
C GLN A 125 13.01 -12.96 -18.58
N ASP A 126 12.93 -11.87 -19.35
CA ASP A 126 13.95 -11.50 -20.34
C ASP A 126 15.27 -11.12 -19.65
N ASN A 127 15.19 -10.45 -18.51
CA ASN A 127 16.35 -10.16 -17.66
C ASN A 127 16.82 -11.41 -16.88
N GLY A 128 15.93 -12.32 -16.61
CA GLY A 128 16.11 -13.70 -16.15
C GLY A 128 17.25 -13.96 -15.18
N ASP A 129 17.98 -15.06 -15.44
CA ASP A 129 19.13 -15.46 -14.64
C ASP A 129 20.38 -14.55 -14.87
N ASN A 130 20.27 -13.54 -15.72
CA ASN A 130 21.33 -12.62 -16.10
C ASN A 130 21.06 -11.17 -15.70
N GLN A 131 20.14 -10.90 -14.77
CA GLN A 131 19.88 -9.54 -14.35
C GLN A 131 21.16 -8.83 -13.86
N GLU A 132 22.06 -9.52 -13.15
CA GLU A 132 23.34 -8.99 -12.72
C GLU A 132 24.24 -8.55 -13.89
N ASN A 133 24.13 -9.22 -15.03
CA ASN A 133 24.96 -8.97 -16.23
C ASN A 133 24.20 -8.18 -17.31
N ALA A 134 22.95 -7.83 -17.10
CA ALA A 134 22.20 -6.99 -18.03
C ALA A 134 22.78 -5.58 -18.08
N ASP A 135 22.62 -4.91 -19.23
CA ASP A 135 22.97 -3.50 -19.37
C ASP A 135 22.18 -2.69 -18.34
N ALA A 136 22.77 -1.69 -17.70
CA ALA A 136 22.17 -0.89 -16.63
C ALA A 136 20.82 -0.24 -17.04
N ASP A 137 20.65 0.08 -18.32
CA ASP A 137 19.41 0.67 -18.86
C ASP A 137 18.30 -0.36 -19.12
N LYS A 138 18.58 -1.65 -18.94
CA LYS A 138 17.64 -2.76 -19.12
C LYS A 138 17.29 -3.50 -17.84
N LYS A 139 18.07 -3.31 -16.78
CA LYS A 139 17.76 -3.87 -15.44
C LYS A 139 16.45 -3.31 -14.92
N ILE A 140 15.77 -4.10 -14.07
CA ILE A 140 14.76 -3.58 -13.17
C ILE A 140 15.40 -3.51 -11.80
N ASP A 141 15.30 -2.38 -11.12
CA ASP A 141 15.77 -2.20 -9.74
C ASP A 141 14.61 -2.27 -8.76
N ILE A 142 13.52 -1.60 -9.11
CA ILE A 142 12.28 -1.57 -8.33
C ILE A 142 11.10 -1.88 -9.24
N PHE A 143 10.17 -2.68 -8.74
CA PHE A 143 8.85 -2.83 -9.34
C PHE A 143 7.78 -2.80 -8.25
N LEU A 144 6.58 -2.37 -8.64
CA LEU A 144 5.47 -2.27 -7.73
C LEU A 144 4.56 -3.50 -7.85
N VAL A 145 3.96 -3.88 -6.74
CA VAL A 145 2.91 -4.91 -6.71
C VAL A 145 1.70 -4.41 -5.91
N GLU A 146 0.52 -4.85 -6.32
CA GLU A 146 -0.74 -4.58 -5.65
C GLU A 146 -1.19 -5.86 -4.93
N ALA A 147 -2.00 -5.73 -3.88
CA ALA A 147 -2.41 -6.81 -2.99
C ALA A 147 -2.94 -8.06 -3.72
N ASP A 148 -3.72 -7.89 -4.79
CA ASP A 148 -4.38 -8.98 -5.50
C ASP A 148 -3.42 -9.95 -6.20
N TYR A 149 -2.21 -9.49 -6.53
CA TYR A 149 -1.21 -10.30 -7.23
C TYR A 149 0.17 -10.30 -6.57
N ALA A 150 0.32 -9.69 -5.40
CA ALA A 150 1.60 -9.62 -4.69
C ALA A 150 2.25 -10.99 -4.49
N LEU A 151 1.47 -12.01 -4.10
CA LEU A 151 1.98 -13.36 -3.83
C LEU A 151 2.68 -14.02 -5.02
N LYS A 152 2.27 -13.70 -6.25
CA LYS A 152 2.92 -14.17 -7.46
C LYS A 152 4.38 -13.74 -7.51
N TYR A 153 4.65 -12.47 -7.20
CA TYR A 153 5.99 -11.89 -7.31
C TYR A 153 6.85 -12.16 -6.07
N VAL A 154 6.29 -12.09 -4.87
CA VAL A 154 7.06 -12.33 -3.64
C VAL A 154 7.53 -13.78 -3.52
N ASN A 155 6.76 -14.74 -4.06
CA ASN A 155 7.18 -16.14 -4.14
C ASN A 155 8.08 -16.45 -5.35
N SER A 156 8.41 -15.45 -6.17
CA SER A 156 9.29 -15.63 -7.32
C SER A 156 10.76 -15.41 -6.95
N LYS A 157 11.66 -15.92 -7.82
CA LYS A 157 13.11 -15.66 -7.73
C LYS A 157 13.50 -14.22 -8.09
N TYR A 158 12.57 -13.45 -8.67
CA TYR A 158 12.83 -12.11 -9.17
C TYR A 158 12.75 -11.03 -8.09
N THR A 159 12.27 -11.34 -6.88
CA THR A 159 12.12 -10.39 -5.78
C THR A 159 13.15 -10.65 -4.69
N THR A 160 13.94 -9.63 -4.37
CA THR A 160 14.95 -9.68 -3.31
C THR A 160 14.31 -9.73 -1.93
N LYS A 161 14.88 -10.49 -1.01
CA LYS A 161 14.51 -10.44 0.41
C LYS A 161 14.95 -9.10 0.99
N LEU A 162 14.10 -8.43 1.76
CA LEU A 162 14.47 -7.15 2.38
C LEU A 162 15.68 -7.29 3.31
N ALA A 163 15.84 -8.44 3.95
CA ALA A 163 17.01 -8.74 4.78
C ALA A 163 18.33 -8.71 3.99
N ASP A 164 18.31 -9.08 2.70
CA ASP A 164 19.50 -9.05 1.83
C ASP A 164 19.89 -7.59 1.47
N LEU A 165 18.95 -6.64 1.54
CA LEU A 165 19.21 -5.20 1.46
C LEU A 165 19.56 -4.59 2.83
N GLY A 166 19.59 -5.40 3.90
CA GLY A 166 19.78 -4.92 5.25
C GLY A 166 18.60 -4.14 5.82
N ILE A 167 17.37 -4.44 5.37
CA ILE A 167 16.12 -3.96 5.97
C ILE A 167 15.57 -5.07 6.87
N THR A 168 15.36 -4.75 8.14
CA THR A 168 14.91 -5.69 9.17
C THR A 168 13.61 -5.22 9.83
N ASP A 169 12.97 -6.06 10.64
CA ASP A 169 11.80 -5.67 11.42
C ASP A 169 12.05 -4.48 12.35
N ALA A 170 13.31 -4.28 12.79
CA ALA A 170 13.68 -3.12 13.60
C ALA A 170 13.59 -1.79 12.84
N ASP A 171 13.66 -1.82 11.51
CA ASP A 171 13.48 -0.65 10.65
C ASP A 171 12.00 -0.37 10.38
N LEU A 172 11.10 -1.33 10.66
CA LEU A 172 9.68 -1.31 10.33
C LEU A 172 8.75 -1.39 11.57
N PRO A 173 9.06 -0.72 12.70
CA PRO A 173 8.37 -0.97 13.97
C PRO A 173 6.91 -0.50 14.00
N ASN A 174 6.56 0.44 13.13
CA ASN A 174 5.24 1.08 13.13
C ASN A 174 4.37 0.65 11.94
N GLN A 175 4.86 -0.20 11.06
CA GLN A 175 4.06 -0.71 9.95
C GLN A 175 3.01 -1.72 10.43
N TYR A 176 1.81 -1.63 9.86
CA TYR A 176 0.73 -2.57 10.17
C TYR A 176 1.10 -3.98 9.74
N GLN A 177 0.80 -4.97 10.60
CA GLN A 177 1.19 -6.36 10.36
C GLN A 177 0.59 -6.93 9.06
N TYR A 178 -0.68 -6.64 8.76
CA TYR A 178 -1.34 -7.13 7.54
C TYR A 178 -0.64 -6.68 6.26
N THR A 179 0.00 -5.49 6.26
CA THR A 179 0.75 -5.01 5.09
C THR A 179 2.05 -5.79 4.90
N LYS A 180 2.67 -6.24 5.98
CA LYS A 180 3.83 -7.15 5.92
C LYS A 180 3.43 -8.55 5.49
N ASP A 181 2.31 -9.06 6.02
CA ASP A 181 1.80 -10.40 5.68
C ASP A 181 1.50 -10.53 4.17
N ALA A 182 0.98 -9.47 3.53
CA ALA A 182 0.66 -9.46 2.11
C ALA A 182 1.86 -9.67 1.18
N VAL A 183 3.07 -9.36 1.65
CA VAL A 183 4.33 -9.46 0.87
C VAL A 183 5.39 -10.33 1.56
N THR A 184 4.95 -11.21 2.43
CA THR A 184 5.78 -12.26 3.01
C THR A 184 5.66 -13.52 2.16
N ASP A 185 6.79 -14.07 1.73
CA ASP A 185 6.82 -15.28 0.91
C ASP A 185 6.46 -16.55 1.71
N SER A 186 6.33 -17.68 1.02
CA SER A 186 5.98 -18.96 1.64
C SER A 186 7.05 -19.50 2.61
N GLU A 187 8.27 -18.95 2.60
CA GLU A 187 9.37 -19.26 3.51
C GLU A 187 9.43 -18.32 4.73
N GLY A 188 8.55 -17.32 4.80
CA GLY A 188 8.51 -16.33 5.86
C GLY A 188 9.44 -15.13 5.66
N ASN A 189 9.97 -14.90 4.45
CA ASN A 189 10.80 -13.75 4.15
C ASN A 189 9.96 -12.58 3.71
N LEU A 190 10.19 -11.39 4.26
CA LEU A 190 9.59 -10.16 3.81
C LEU A 190 10.26 -9.69 2.50
N LYS A 191 9.46 -9.41 1.46
CA LYS A 191 9.92 -9.15 0.10
C LYS A 191 9.50 -7.79 -0.46
N GLY A 192 8.75 -7.01 0.31
CA GLY A 192 8.31 -5.67 -0.08
C GLY A 192 7.86 -4.87 1.13
N ILE A 193 7.73 -3.56 0.95
CA ILE A 193 7.15 -2.64 1.94
C ILE A 193 6.24 -1.63 1.26
N SER A 194 5.24 -1.14 2.00
CA SER A 194 4.25 -0.19 1.48
C SER A 194 4.26 1.11 2.27
N TRP A 195 4.04 2.23 1.58
CA TRP A 195 3.71 3.49 2.25
C TRP A 195 2.23 3.57 2.63
N GLN A 196 1.36 2.76 1.98
CA GLN A 196 -0.10 2.80 2.15
C GLN A 196 -0.59 1.74 3.12
N GLY A 197 -1.53 2.12 4.00
CA GLY A 197 -2.26 1.18 4.85
C GLY A 197 -3.55 0.65 4.20
N CYS A 198 -4.25 1.49 3.45
CA CYS A 198 -5.51 1.17 2.76
C CYS A 198 -6.58 0.46 3.60
N PRO A 199 -6.82 0.86 4.89
CA PRO A 199 -7.92 0.29 5.66
C PRO A 199 -9.24 0.62 4.98
N GLY A 200 -10.12 -0.36 4.91
CA GLY A 200 -11.45 -0.18 4.35
C GLY A 200 -12.43 0.34 5.38
N LEU A 201 -13.33 1.19 4.92
CA LEU A 201 -14.42 1.79 5.69
C LEU A 201 -15.74 1.61 4.96
N LEU A 202 -16.85 1.74 5.67
CA LEU A 202 -18.17 1.93 5.09
C LEU A 202 -18.36 3.43 4.84
N ILE A 203 -18.49 3.80 3.56
CA ILE A 203 -18.67 5.18 3.09
C ILE A 203 -20.16 5.35 2.78
N TYR A 204 -20.85 6.26 3.46
CA TYR A 204 -22.30 6.38 3.34
C TYR A 204 -22.76 7.81 3.01
N ARG A 205 -23.93 7.89 2.35
CA ARG A 205 -24.62 9.14 2.05
C ARG A 205 -25.29 9.73 3.28
N ARG A 206 -24.89 10.95 3.66
CA ARG A 206 -25.44 11.67 4.81
C ARG A 206 -26.91 11.97 4.66
N ASP A 207 -27.35 12.39 3.48
CA ASP A 207 -28.75 12.72 3.20
C ASP A 207 -29.67 11.50 3.33
N ILE A 208 -29.29 10.36 2.76
CA ILE A 208 -30.03 9.10 2.87
C ILE A 208 -30.04 8.58 4.31
N ALA A 209 -28.89 8.65 5.02
CA ALA A 209 -28.82 8.29 6.43
C ALA A 209 -29.82 9.12 7.27
N LYS A 210 -29.84 10.43 7.07
CA LYS A 210 -30.74 11.34 7.78
C LYS A 210 -32.22 11.04 7.49
N GLU A 211 -32.56 10.75 6.22
CA GLU A 211 -33.94 10.42 5.83
C GLU A 211 -34.42 9.07 6.39
N VAL A 212 -33.56 8.04 6.34
CA VAL A 212 -33.95 6.66 6.65
C VAL A 212 -33.68 6.29 8.10
N LEU A 213 -32.53 6.70 8.64
CA LEU A 213 -32.09 6.36 10.01
C LEU A 213 -32.38 7.48 11.01
N GLY A 214 -32.72 8.70 10.52
CA GLY A 214 -32.99 9.86 11.36
C GLY A 214 -31.71 10.60 11.84
N THR A 215 -30.55 10.17 11.38
CA THR A 215 -29.25 10.75 11.75
C THR A 215 -28.22 10.57 10.63
N ASP A 216 -27.27 11.48 10.53
CA ASP A 216 -26.09 11.38 9.69
C ASP A 216 -24.77 11.41 10.51
N ASP A 217 -24.88 11.28 11.84
CA ASP A 217 -23.73 11.16 12.73
C ASP A 217 -23.04 9.79 12.57
N PRO A 218 -21.73 9.75 12.33
CA PRO A 218 -21.03 8.48 12.09
C PRO A 218 -21.14 7.46 13.21
N ALA A 219 -21.10 7.90 14.49
CA ALA A 219 -21.17 7.00 15.63
C ALA A 219 -22.59 6.39 15.80
N GLU A 220 -23.63 7.14 15.42
CA GLU A 220 -25.00 6.66 15.46
C GLU A 220 -25.29 5.75 14.24
N VAL A 221 -24.81 6.10 13.04
CA VAL A 221 -24.92 5.25 11.84
C VAL A 221 -24.19 3.93 12.05
N GLN A 222 -23.01 3.93 12.70
CA GLN A 222 -22.29 2.70 13.05
C GLN A 222 -23.16 1.71 13.82
N LYS A 223 -24.02 2.15 14.72
CA LYS A 223 -24.91 1.25 15.47
C LYS A 223 -25.90 0.49 14.58
N SER A 224 -26.25 1.08 13.43
CA SER A 224 -27.14 0.48 12.43
C SER A 224 -26.45 -0.47 11.45
N VAL A 225 -25.12 -0.48 11.42
CA VAL A 225 -24.29 -1.30 10.49
C VAL A 225 -23.16 -2.05 11.22
N ALA A 226 -23.25 -2.20 12.55
CA ALA A 226 -22.17 -2.70 13.39
C ALA A 226 -21.85 -4.20 13.21
N ASP A 227 -22.73 -4.93 12.58
CA ASP A 227 -22.59 -6.34 12.22
C ASP A 227 -23.45 -6.65 10.98
N TRP A 228 -23.29 -7.85 10.41
CA TRP A 228 -24.01 -8.23 9.19
C TRP A 228 -25.52 -8.37 9.38
N ASP A 229 -26.02 -8.67 10.58
CA ASP A 229 -27.46 -8.74 10.87
C ASP A 229 -28.06 -7.32 10.85
N LYS A 230 -27.41 -6.36 11.52
CA LYS A 230 -27.81 -4.96 11.50
C LYS A 230 -27.68 -4.34 10.10
N PHE A 231 -26.64 -4.69 9.37
CA PHE A 231 -26.48 -4.29 7.97
C PHE A 231 -27.66 -4.77 7.11
N ALA A 232 -28.07 -6.04 7.28
CA ALA A 232 -29.22 -6.59 6.57
C ALA A 232 -30.56 -5.93 6.99
N ASP A 233 -30.73 -5.57 8.26
CA ASP A 233 -31.93 -4.86 8.72
C ASP A 233 -31.94 -3.42 8.17
N THR A 234 -30.81 -2.74 8.14
CA THR A 234 -30.65 -1.42 7.51
C THR A 234 -30.94 -1.50 6.01
N ALA A 235 -30.52 -2.55 5.32
CA ALA A 235 -30.82 -2.76 3.90
C ALA A 235 -32.34 -2.87 3.64
N LYS A 236 -33.09 -3.48 4.55
CA LYS A 236 -34.57 -3.53 4.47
C LYS A 236 -35.18 -2.13 4.63
N MET A 237 -34.65 -1.32 5.55
CA MET A 237 -35.12 0.07 5.76
C MET A 237 -34.85 0.93 4.52
N MET A 238 -33.64 0.80 3.92
CA MET A 238 -33.27 1.48 2.68
C MET A 238 -34.19 1.10 1.53
N ALA A 239 -34.44 -0.20 1.33
CA ALA A 239 -35.35 -0.70 0.27
C ALA A 239 -36.77 -0.23 0.44
N ALA A 240 -37.29 -0.10 1.67
CA ALA A 240 -38.62 0.42 1.96
C ALA A 240 -38.80 1.90 1.53
N LYS A 241 -37.69 2.62 1.33
CA LYS A 241 -37.62 4.00 0.83
C LYS A 241 -37.16 4.10 -0.62
N ASN A 242 -37.05 2.98 -1.34
CA ASN A 242 -36.57 2.87 -2.71
C ASN A 242 -35.04 3.21 -2.86
N TYR A 243 -34.28 3.11 -1.80
CA TYR A 243 -32.82 3.16 -1.85
C TYR A 243 -32.24 1.75 -1.94
N LYS A 244 -31.04 1.67 -2.53
CA LYS A 244 -30.20 0.48 -2.50
C LYS A 244 -29.20 0.57 -1.35
N MET A 245 -28.95 -0.54 -0.67
CA MET A 245 -27.90 -0.58 0.36
C MET A 245 -26.53 -0.37 -0.26
N THR A 246 -26.24 -1.12 -1.34
CA THR A 246 -24.99 -1.01 -2.13
C THR A 246 -25.30 -0.98 -3.63
N SER A 247 -24.37 -0.49 -4.45
CA SER A 247 -24.48 -0.45 -5.91
C SER A 247 -24.20 -1.81 -6.55
N SER A 248 -23.48 -2.66 -5.84
CA SER A 248 -23.12 -4.00 -6.30
C SER A 248 -23.01 -4.97 -5.14
N VAL A 249 -23.29 -6.24 -5.38
CA VAL A 249 -22.93 -7.32 -4.45
C VAL A 249 -21.43 -7.38 -4.24
N ASN A 250 -20.63 -6.96 -5.24
CA ASN A 250 -19.17 -6.94 -5.16
C ASN A 250 -18.63 -5.88 -4.21
N ASP A 251 -19.40 -4.85 -3.85
CA ASP A 251 -18.97 -3.82 -2.87
C ASP A 251 -18.59 -4.45 -1.52
N THR A 252 -19.27 -5.53 -1.12
CA THR A 252 -19.00 -6.22 0.15
C THR A 252 -18.00 -7.36 0.03
N TYR A 253 -17.59 -7.77 -1.19
CA TYR A 253 -16.76 -8.94 -1.38
C TYR A 253 -15.43 -8.87 -0.60
N ARG A 254 -14.75 -7.71 -0.66
CA ARG A 254 -13.44 -7.53 0.02
C ARG A 254 -13.54 -7.73 1.53
N VAL A 255 -14.64 -7.31 2.15
CA VAL A 255 -14.84 -7.50 3.58
C VAL A 255 -14.85 -8.98 3.96
N PHE A 256 -15.52 -9.82 3.16
CA PHE A 256 -15.55 -11.26 3.39
C PHE A 256 -14.25 -11.95 2.97
N SER A 257 -13.67 -11.59 1.82
CA SER A 257 -12.47 -12.25 1.31
C SER A 257 -11.21 -11.96 2.12
N ASN A 258 -11.11 -10.79 2.77
CA ASN A 258 -10.01 -10.51 3.71
C ASN A 258 -10.09 -11.33 5.01
N ASN A 259 -11.23 -11.88 5.31
CA ASN A 259 -11.49 -12.61 6.55
C ASN A 259 -11.62 -14.13 6.33
N VAL A 260 -11.14 -14.65 5.21
CA VAL A 260 -11.06 -16.09 4.96
C VAL A 260 -10.02 -16.74 5.88
N THR A 261 -10.33 -17.96 6.33
CA THR A 261 -9.49 -18.73 7.25
C THR A 261 -8.84 -19.94 6.60
N SER A 262 -9.19 -20.21 5.35
CA SER A 262 -8.70 -21.37 4.61
C SER A 262 -8.29 -21.01 3.18
N LYS A 263 -7.32 -21.74 2.64
CA LYS A 263 -6.87 -21.57 1.25
C LYS A 263 -7.93 -22.07 0.28
N TRP A 264 -8.02 -21.43 -0.89
CA TRP A 264 -8.88 -21.87 -2.01
C TRP A 264 -8.54 -23.28 -2.54
N VAL A 265 -7.27 -23.65 -2.44
CA VAL A 265 -6.79 -24.98 -2.83
C VAL A 265 -5.99 -25.53 -1.65
N ASP A 266 -6.36 -26.70 -1.18
CA ASP A 266 -5.67 -27.37 -0.10
C ASP A 266 -4.38 -28.09 -0.58
N GLU A 267 -3.66 -28.71 0.33
CA GLU A 267 -2.42 -29.46 0.06
C GLU A 267 -2.60 -30.70 -0.85
N ASN A 268 -3.84 -31.14 -1.02
CA ASN A 268 -4.21 -32.28 -1.89
C ASN A 268 -4.73 -31.80 -3.26
N ASN A 269 -4.60 -30.50 -3.59
CA ASN A 269 -5.16 -29.88 -4.79
C ASN A 269 -6.69 -29.93 -4.89
N VAL A 270 -7.39 -29.97 -3.75
CA VAL A 270 -8.85 -29.92 -3.68
C VAL A 270 -9.31 -28.49 -3.47
N ILE A 271 -10.29 -28.06 -4.26
CA ILE A 271 -10.90 -26.73 -4.13
C ILE A 271 -11.68 -26.70 -2.80
N ASN A 272 -11.37 -25.70 -1.99
CA ASN A 272 -12.05 -25.42 -0.74
C ASN A 272 -12.64 -24.00 -0.78
N VAL A 273 -13.95 -23.92 -0.63
CA VAL A 273 -14.63 -22.63 -0.53
C VAL A 273 -14.81 -22.30 0.95
N ASP A 274 -14.11 -21.27 1.42
CA ASP A 274 -14.21 -20.80 2.80
C ASP A 274 -15.63 -20.45 3.21
N ASP A 275 -15.99 -20.66 4.47
CA ASP A 275 -17.34 -20.39 4.96
C ASP A 275 -17.70 -18.89 4.92
N ASN A 276 -16.73 -17.99 5.01
CA ASN A 276 -16.99 -16.56 4.81
C ASN A 276 -17.37 -16.24 3.36
N ILE A 277 -16.77 -16.93 2.40
CA ILE A 277 -17.18 -16.78 0.99
C ILE A 277 -18.59 -17.32 0.76
N LYS A 278 -18.95 -18.47 1.37
CA LYS A 278 -20.32 -18.99 1.29
C LYS A 278 -21.33 -18.01 1.91
N LYS A 279 -21.02 -17.43 3.09
CA LYS A 279 -21.86 -16.41 3.72
C LYS A 279 -22.07 -15.19 2.83
N TRP A 280 -21.00 -14.72 2.15
CA TRP A 280 -21.08 -13.63 1.19
C TRP A 280 -22.01 -13.96 0.03
N VAL A 281 -21.93 -15.18 -0.54
CA VAL A 281 -22.80 -15.65 -1.63
C VAL A 281 -24.27 -15.67 -1.16
N ASP A 282 -24.55 -16.25 0.01
CA ASP A 282 -25.91 -16.35 0.55
C ASP A 282 -26.51 -14.97 0.84
N MET A 283 -25.75 -14.07 1.48
CA MET A 283 -26.15 -12.70 1.75
C MET A 283 -26.40 -11.93 0.44
N SER A 284 -25.47 -12.00 -0.50
CA SER A 284 -25.57 -11.33 -1.79
C SER A 284 -26.82 -11.76 -2.55
N LYS A 285 -27.07 -13.08 -2.61
CA LYS A 285 -28.29 -13.62 -3.23
C LYS A 285 -29.54 -13.09 -2.55
N ALA A 286 -29.61 -13.14 -1.23
CA ALA A 286 -30.77 -12.66 -0.48
C ALA A 286 -31.02 -11.16 -0.72
N MET A 287 -29.97 -10.33 -0.77
CA MET A 287 -30.11 -8.89 -1.02
C MET A 287 -30.56 -8.58 -2.46
N VAL A 288 -30.09 -9.33 -3.46
CA VAL A 288 -30.56 -9.20 -4.85
C VAL A 288 -32.02 -9.60 -4.99
N ASP A 289 -32.38 -10.74 -4.44
CA ASP A 289 -33.80 -11.24 -4.47
C ASP A 289 -34.78 -10.23 -3.79
N ALA A 290 -34.29 -9.57 -2.73
CA ALA A 290 -35.04 -8.53 -2.01
C ALA A 290 -34.89 -7.12 -2.63
N LYS A 291 -34.19 -6.97 -3.75
CA LYS A 291 -33.93 -5.68 -4.44
C LYS A 291 -33.21 -4.63 -3.57
N GLN A 292 -32.45 -5.07 -2.60
CA GLN A 292 -31.69 -4.22 -1.68
C GLN A 292 -30.33 -3.80 -2.24
N THR A 293 -29.84 -4.47 -3.26
CA THR A 293 -28.60 -4.16 -4.00
C THR A 293 -28.78 -4.45 -5.47
N ASP A 294 -27.86 -3.98 -6.30
CA ASP A 294 -27.75 -4.32 -7.71
C ASP A 294 -26.56 -5.27 -7.97
N THR A 295 -26.30 -5.57 -9.23
CA THR A 295 -25.25 -6.50 -9.67
C THR A 295 -24.30 -5.83 -10.69
N HIS A 296 -24.14 -4.52 -10.58
CA HIS A 296 -23.26 -3.77 -11.47
C HIS A 296 -21.82 -4.27 -11.32
N ALA A 297 -21.06 -4.31 -12.41
CA ALA A 297 -19.65 -4.59 -12.32
C ALA A 297 -18.95 -3.42 -11.63
N LEU A 298 -18.02 -3.70 -10.72
CA LEU A 298 -17.17 -2.66 -10.14
C LEU A 298 -16.47 -1.89 -11.27
N TRP A 299 -16.32 -0.59 -11.10
CA TRP A 299 -15.70 0.33 -12.07
C TRP A 299 -16.51 0.61 -13.33
N SER A 300 -17.73 0.07 -13.44
CA SER A 300 -18.62 0.43 -14.54
C SER A 300 -19.33 1.77 -14.28
N ASP A 301 -19.77 2.42 -15.36
CA ASP A 301 -20.57 3.65 -15.28
C ASP A 301 -21.85 3.45 -14.46
N ASP A 302 -22.47 2.27 -14.55
CA ASP A 302 -23.69 1.95 -13.79
C ASP A 302 -23.42 1.85 -12.28
N TRP A 303 -22.27 1.28 -11.90
CA TRP A 303 -21.84 1.26 -10.51
C TRP A 303 -21.56 2.67 -9.99
N ALA A 304 -20.92 3.51 -10.79
CA ALA A 304 -20.54 4.88 -10.45
C ALA A 304 -21.73 5.85 -10.37
N LYS A 305 -22.91 5.50 -10.92
CA LYS A 305 -24.10 6.36 -10.83
C LYS A 305 -24.51 6.71 -9.40
N GLY A 306 -24.21 5.84 -8.44
CA GLY A 306 -24.45 6.10 -7.02
C GLY A 306 -23.56 7.15 -6.40
N PHE A 307 -22.48 7.58 -7.07
CA PHE A 307 -21.61 8.67 -6.61
C PHE A 307 -22.21 10.06 -6.83
N TYR A 308 -23.32 10.16 -7.57
CA TYR A 308 -24.00 11.41 -7.88
C TYR A 308 -25.29 11.57 -7.07
N GLU A 309 -25.70 12.82 -6.85
CA GLU A 309 -26.90 13.17 -6.07
C GLU A 309 -28.17 12.52 -6.60
N THR A 310 -28.23 12.28 -7.91
CA THR A 310 -29.37 11.61 -8.57
C THR A 310 -29.39 10.10 -8.35
N GLY A 311 -28.32 9.52 -7.82
CA GLY A 311 -28.24 8.10 -7.48
C GLY A 311 -29.02 7.77 -6.20
N ASN A 312 -29.36 6.50 -6.02
CA ASN A 312 -30.15 6.01 -4.89
C ASN A 312 -29.39 4.98 -4.03
N VAL A 313 -28.06 4.98 -4.08
CA VAL A 313 -27.20 4.05 -3.33
C VAL A 313 -26.84 4.66 -1.97
N PHE A 314 -27.04 3.91 -0.90
CA PHE A 314 -26.75 4.36 0.45
C PHE A 314 -25.26 4.32 0.78
N CYS A 315 -24.57 3.19 0.52
CA CYS A 315 -23.18 3.06 0.91
C CYS A 315 -22.32 2.28 -0.08
N TYR A 316 -21.02 2.51 0.07
CA TYR A 316 -19.91 1.81 -0.58
C TYR A 316 -18.93 1.32 0.47
N PHE A 317 -18.09 0.36 0.11
CA PHE A 317 -17.00 -0.12 0.95
C PHE A 317 -15.67 0.18 0.25
N GLY A 318 -14.78 0.88 0.91
CA GLY A 318 -13.48 1.22 0.34
C GLY A 318 -12.59 2.03 1.26
N PRO A 319 -11.30 2.13 0.94
CA PRO A 319 -10.35 2.98 1.64
C PRO A 319 -10.41 4.45 1.17
N ALA A 320 -9.55 5.30 1.75
CA ALA A 320 -9.50 6.73 1.45
C ALA A 320 -9.32 7.01 -0.06
N TRP A 321 -8.46 6.24 -0.75
CA TRP A 321 -8.25 6.41 -2.19
C TRP A 321 -9.52 6.21 -3.04
N LEU A 322 -10.52 5.43 -2.57
CA LEU A 322 -11.78 5.31 -3.30
C LEU A 322 -12.52 6.65 -3.32
N ILE A 323 -12.52 7.37 -2.21
CA ILE A 323 -13.13 8.70 -2.10
C ILE A 323 -12.37 9.69 -2.98
N ASP A 324 -11.04 9.71 -2.88
CA ASP A 324 -10.21 10.73 -3.52
C ASP A 324 -10.10 10.55 -5.04
N PHE A 325 -9.99 9.31 -5.53
CA PHE A 325 -9.71 9.05 -6.94
C PHE A 325 -10.91 8.58 -7.76
N SER A 326 -11.96 8.02 -7.11
CA SER A 326 -13.01 7.32 -7.85
C SER A 326 -14.41 7.90 -7.66
N MET A 327 -14.70 8.53 -6.51
CA MET A 327 -16.04 8.99 -6.19
C MET A 327 -16.33 10.41 -6.71
N HIS A 328 -15.47 10.97 -7.57
CA HIS A 328 -15.65 12.24 -8.28
C HIS A 328 -15.99 13.42 -7.35
N CYS A 329 -15.37 13.47 -6.16
CA CYS A 329 -15.70 14.47 -5.15
C CYS A 329 -15.38 15.92 -5.56
N ASP A 330 -14.63 16.14 -6.62
CA ASP A 330 -14.32 17.42 -7.26
C ASP A 330 -15.33 17.85 -8.34
N GLU A 331 -16.25 16.95 -8.73
CA GLU A 331 -17.26 17.21 -9.76
C GLU A 331 -18.56 17.75 -9.16
N LYS A 332 -19.05 18.86 -9.71
CA LYS A 332 -20.35 19.42 -9.31
C LYS A 332 -21.49 18.46 -9.66
N GLY A 333 -22.34 18.16 -8.66
CA GLY A 333 -23.44 17.23 -8.78
C GLY A 333 -23.08 15.82 -8.32
N SER A 334 -21.80 15.58 -7.94
CA SER A 334 -21.43 14.43 -7.15
C SER A 334 -21.82 14.62 -5.68
N VAL A 335 -22.06 13.54 -4.99
CA VAL A 335 -22.37 13.54 -3.54
C VAL A 335 -21.23 14.14 -2.73
N GLY A 336 -20.00 13.89 -3.13
CA GLY A 336 -18.80 14.35 -2.41
C GLY A 336 -18.52 15.84 -2.56
N TYR A 337 -19.01 16.51 -3.61
CA TYR A 337 -18.70 17.90 -3.92
C TYR A 337 -19.03 18.86 -2.76
N ASP A 338 -20.18 18.67 -2.12
CA ASP A 338 -20.63 19.46 -0.97
C ASP A 338 -20.48 18.68 0.37
N GLY A 339 -19.61 17.67 0.43
CA GLY A 339 -19.35 16.89 1.65
C GLY A 339 -20.48 15.94 2.03
N GLY A 340 -21.22 15.43 1.06
CA GLY A 340 -22.36 14.53 1.27
C GLY A 340 -22.01 13.10 1.70
N TRP A 341 -20.73 12.73 1.67
CA TRP A 341 -20.24 11.46 2.21
C TRP A 341 -19.80 11.58 3.68
N ALA A 342 -19.99 10.49 4.41
CA ALA A 342 -19.33 10.25 5.69
C ALA A 342 -18.86 8.81 5.77
N VAL A 343 -18.01 8.52 6.73
CA VAL A 343 -17.40 7.18 6.91
C VAL A 343 -17.66 6.63 8.30
N THR A 344 -17.73 5.30 8.39
CA THR A 344 -17.81 4.56 9.64
C THR A 344 -17.14 3.20 9.48
N GLU A 345 -16.89 2.47 10.56
CA GLU A 345 -16.17 1.17 10.52
C GLU A 345 -16.92 0.11 9.69
N GLY A 346 -18.28 0.14 9.74
CA GLY A 346 -19.10 -0.87 9.11
C GLY A 346 -19.16 -2.18 9.91
N PRO A 347 -19.64 -3.27 9.30
CA PRO A 347 -19.90 -4.53 10.00
C PRO A 347 -18.65 -5.33 10.33
N GLN A 348 -17.55 -5.10 9.64
CA GLN A 348 -16.31 -5.87 9.81
C GLN A 348 -15.12 -5.15 9.17
N GLY A 349 -13.96 -5.21 9.82
CA GLY A 349 -12.72 -4.63 9.29
C GLY A 349 -12.18 -5.37 8.07
N PHE A 350 -11.57 -4.63 7.15
CA PHE A 350 -10.93 -5.15 5.94
C PHE A 350 -9.90 -4.14 5.43
N PHE A 351 -9.13 -4.54 4.42
CA PHE A 351 -8.32 -3.62 3.61
C PHE A 351 -8.59 -3.88 2.12
N TRP A 352 -8.34 -2.90 1.28
CA TRP A 352 -8.47 -3.07 -0.15
C TRP A 352 -7.39 -2.30 -0.90
N GLY A 353 -6.65 -3.03 -1.77
CA GLY A 353 -5.56 -2.47 -2.55
C GLY A 353 -4.32 -2.22 -1.69
N GLY A 354 -3.59 -1.21 -2.07
CA GLY A 354 -2.27 -0.88 -1.55
C GLY A 354 -1.19 -1.23 -2.55
N THR A 355 -0.14 -0.42 -2.52
CA THR A 355 1.01 -0.56 -3.39
C THR A 355 2.23 -0.91 -2.56
N TRP A 356 2.90 -2.01 -2.90
CA TRP A 356 4.17 -2.41 -2.30
C TRP A 356 5.32 -2.15 -3.24
N ILE A 357 6.40 -1.65 -2.67
CA ILE A 357 7.67 -1.46 -3.34
C ILE A 357 8.48 -2.76 -3.15
N CYS A 358 8.82 -3.41 -4.26
CA CYS A 358 9.65 -4.61 -4.29
C CYS A 358 10.98 -4.30 -4.96
N ALA A 359 12.08 -4.71 -4.35
CA ALA A 359 13.39 -4.67 -4.96
C ALA A 359 13.59 -5.87 -5.89
N ALA A 360 14.07 -5.64 -7.11
CA ALA A 360 14.34 -6.71 -8.04
C ALA A 360 15.65 -7.43 -7.70
N ALA A 361 15.65 -8.75 -7.85
CA ALA A 361 16.87 -9.55 -7.70
C ALA A 361 17.89 -9.14 -8.75
N GLY A 362 19.15 -8.92 -8.32
CA GLY A 362 20.24 -8.49 -9.19
C GLY A 362 20.31 -6.98 -9.45
N THR A 363 19.57 -6.15 -8.69
CA THR A 363 19.77 -4.69 -8.70
C THR A 363 21.21 -4.33 -8.36
N ASP A 364 21.78 -3.39 -9.11
CA ASP A 364 23.10 -2.80 -8.84
C ASP A 364 23.00 -1.43 -8.14
N ASN A 365 21.79 -1.08 -7.66
CA ASN A 365 21.49 0.13 -6.90
C ASN A 365 20.99 -0.20 -5.48
N GLN A 366 21.61 -1.15 -4.79
CA GLN A 366 21.10 -1.73 -3.54
C GLN A 366 20.91 -0.70 -2.43
N GLU A 367 21.88 0.20 -2.23
CA GLU A 367 21.80 1.23 -1.20
C GLU A 367 20.73 2.27 -1.53
N LEU A 368 20.68 2.73 -2.78
CA LEU A 368 19.67 3.70 -3.24
C LEU A 368 18.25 3.11 -3.17
N VAL A 369 18.07 1.84 -3.58
CA VAL A 369 16.81 1.11 -3.45
C VAL A 369 16.37 1.02 -1.99
N LYS A 370 17.26 0.61 -1.09
CA LYS A 370 17.01 0.59 0.35
C LYS A 370 16.57 1.95 0.88
N ASP A 371 17.33 2.99 0.57
CA ASP A 371 17.06 4.34 1.07
C ASP A 371 15.73 4.88 0.53
N LEU A 372 15.40 4.62 -0.74
CA LEU A 372 14.12 5.00 -1.33
C LEU A 372 12.96 4.27 -0.64
N MET A 373 13.09 2.95 -0.44
CA MET A 373 12.09 2.16 0.27
C MET A 373 11.87 2.69 1.69
N LEU A 374 12.90 2.85 2.48
CA LEU A 374 12.79 3.30 3.87
C LEU A 374 12.32 4.76 3.99
N CYS A 375 12.79 5.66 3.14
CA CYS A 375 12.37 7.06 3.14
C CYS A 375 10.86 7.19 2.95
N LEU A 376 10.33 6.53 1.92
CA LEU A 376 8.90 6.65 1.57
C LEU A 376 7.96 5.88 2.53
N THR A 377 8.48 4.96 3.36
CA THR A 377 7.64 4.06 4.15
C THR A 377 7.88 4.11 5.65
N THR A 378 8.94 4.77 6.12
CA THR A 378 9.29 4.80 7.55
C THR A 378 9.75 6.16 8.07
N ASP A 379 10.15 7.08 7.18
CA ASP A 379 10.54 8.42 7.60
C ASP A 379 9.31 9.23 8.03
N GLU A 380 9.31 9.70 9.27
CA GLU A 380 8.13 10.30 9.91
C GLU A 380 7.73 11.63 9.23
N GLU A 381 8.71 12.44 8.81
CA GLU A 381 8.43 13.69 8.10
C GLU A 381 7.87 13.42 6.70
N THR A 382 8.44 12.47 5.97
CA THR A 382 7.97 12.04 4.65
C THR A 382 6.54 11.49 4.74
N MET A 383 6.26 10.62 5.70
CA MET A 383 4.92 10.06 5.90
C MET A 383 3.90 11.14 6.27
N THR A 384 4.29 12.12 7.10
CA THR A 384 3.44 13.28 7.42
C THR A 384 3.12 14.10 6.17
N GLN A 385 4.12 14.35 5.32
CA GLN A 385 3.90 15.08 4.06
C GLN A 385 2.97 14.34 3.10
N ILE A 386 3.08 13.00 3.03
CA ILE A 386 2.17 12.16 2.22
C ILE A 386 0.73 12.31 2.72
N VAL A 387 0.49 12.27 4.03
CA VAL A 387 -0.86 12.49 4.59
C VAL A 387 -1.38 13.89 4.25
N GLU A 388 -0.56 14.92 4.45
CA GLU A 388 -1.02 16.31 4.33
C GLU A 388 -1.20 16.77 2.88
N LYS A 389 -0.35 16.32 1.96
CA LYS A 389 -0.34 16.76 0.56
C LYS A 389 -1.10 15.83 -0.36
N ASP A 390 -0.95 14.54 -0.13
CA ASP A 390 -1.46 13.52 -1.03
C ASP A 390 -2.75 12.87 -0.51
N HIS A 391 -3.18 13.24 0.71
CA HIS A 391 -4.39 12.73 1.37
C HIS A 391 -4.46 11.21 1.48
N ASP A 392 -3.29 10.56 1.51
CA ASP A 392 -3.20 9.11 1.57
C ASP A 392 -3.19 8.60 3.03
N PHE A 393 -3.72 7.39 3.25
CA PHE A 393 -3.64 6.73 4.55
C PHE A 393 -2.33 5.93 4.63
N VAL A 394 -1.36 6.48 5.36
CA VAL A 394 -0.03 5.90 5.43
C VAL A 394 0.04 4.64 6.30
N ASN A 395 1.01 3.78 5.97
CA ASN A 395 1.28 2.53 6.69
C ASN A 395 2.14 2.79 7.95
N ASN A 396 1.60 3.58 8.87
CA ASN A 396 2.27 3.95 10.11
C ASN A 396 1.25 4.08 11.24
N SER A 397 1.46 3.36 12.33
CA SER A 397 0.56 3.32 13.50
C SER A 397 0.79 4.45 14.51
N LYS A 398 1.75 5.36 14.26
CA LYS A 398 1.99 6.55 15.10
C LYS A 398 1.08 7.73 14.77
#